data_31d7ce88c246fa3635c53ecc2df47d27
#
_entry.id   31d7ce88c246fa3635c53ecc2df47d27
#
_cell.length_a   1.000
_cell.length_b   1.000
_cell.length_c   1.000
_cell.angle_alpha   90.00
_cell.angle_beta   90.00
_cell.angle_gamma   90.00
#
_symmetry.space_group_name_H-M   'P 1'
#
loop_
_entity.id
_entity.type
_entity.pdbx_description
1 polymer ?
#
loop_
_entity_poly.entity_id
_entity_poly.type
_entity_poly.pdbx_seq_one_letter_code
_entity_poly.pdbx_strand_id
1 'polypeptide(L)'
;MKRRHEPIYRAAVAVGLGLFGFWRLRKTVTGIDNVPDAGGAVLAMTHFGYLEFALVEWATWKHNRRRIRFLAKKGAFDKPVVGGLLRGMRHISVDMNAGGDAYTHAVTALRAGELVGVFPEAGVSSSFTVRELKTGAARLAAEAGVPVIPVAVWGGHRLLTKNHKVGFRERFGVPVSFAFGAPVSVTPQDDVREVTDNLRTTLQSMVDDLQRTYPVAGEGEWWQPVHLGGTAPTPEQAIAADEERQRRRDAEAR
;
A
#
# COMPACT_ATOMS: atom_id res chain seq x y z
N MET A 1 -10.56 20.98 12.89
CA MET A 1 -9.18 20.70 13.40
C MET A 1 -8.17 21.51 12.58
N LYS A 2 -7.33 22.38 13.19
CA LYS A 2 -6.30 23.13 12.44
C LYS A 2 -5.29 22.12 11.86
N ARG A 3 -5.13 22.11 10.53
CA ARG A 3 -4.13 21.25 9.86
C ARG A 3 -2.74 21.65 10.37
N ARG A 4 -2.04 20.72 11.03
CA ARG A 4 -0.68 20.94 11.51
C ARG A 4 0.23 21.30 10.34
N HIS A 5 1.13 22.25 10.54
CA HIS A 5 2.15 22.63 9.56
C HIS A 5 3.22 21.52 9.54
N GLU A 6 3.32 20.76 8.44
CA GLU A 6 4.28 19.67 8.24
C GLU A 6 5.09 19.94 6.95
N PRO A 7 6.13 20.76 7.04
CA PRO A 7 6.87 21.19 5.85
C PRO A 7 7.59 20.04 5.16
N ILE A 8 8.18 19.09 5.91
CA ILE A 8 8.87 17.91 5.35
C ILE A 8 7.88 17.05 4.56
N TYR A 9 6.67 16.81 5.10
CA TYR A 9 5.65 16.05 4.40
C TYR A 9 5.25 16.74 3.08
N ARG A 10 5.02 18.04 3.11
CA ARG A 10 4.67 18.81 1.91
C ARG A 10 5.78 18.80 0.86
N ALA A 11 7.04 18.91 1.30
CA ALA A 11 8.20 18.84 0.41
C ALA A 11 8.30 17.43 -0.23
N ALA A 12 8.14 16.36 0.55
CA ALA A 12 8.16 14.99 0.04
C ALA A 12 7.05 14.75 -0.98
N VAL A 13 5.83 15.21 -0.71
CA VAL A 13 4.71 15.13 -1.67
C VAL A 13 5.03 15.93 -2.93
N ALA A 14 5.58 17.15 -2.82
CA ALA A 14 5.94 17.96 -3.98
C ALA A 14 6.99 17.26 -4.86
N VAL A 15 8.01 16.66 -4.25
CA VAL A 15 9.03 15.87 -4.96
C VAL A 15 8.39 14.66 -5.66
N GLY A 16 7.52 13.91 -4.96
CA GLY A 16 6.78 12.78 -5.55
C GLY A 16 5.93 13.21 -6.75
N LEU A 17 5.17 14.31 -6.62
CA LEU A 17 4.36 14.87 -7.70
C LEU A 17 5.23 15.30 -8.90
N GLY A 18 6.39 15.92 -8.63
CA GLY A 18 7.36 16.29 -9.66
C GLY A 18 7.90 15.07 -10.41
N LEU A 19 8.27 14.02 -9.68
CA LEU A 19 8.74 12.75 -10.25
C LEU A 19 7.67 12.07 -11.11
N PHE A 20 6.44 11.97 -10.61
CA PHE A 20 5.32 11.37 -11.35
C PHE A 20 4.94 12.18 -12.59
N GLY A 21 5.03 13.51 -12.49
CA GLY A 21 4.88 14.42 -13.62
C GLY A 21 5.99 14.26 -14.66
N PHE A 22 7.26 14.14 -14.21
CA PHE A 22 8.40 13.88 -15.07
C PHE A 22 8.26 12.56 -15.84
N TRP A 23 7.82 11.49 -15.17
CA TRP A 23 7.52 10.20 -15.83
C TRP A 23 6.22 10.25 -16.64
N ARG A 24 5.48 11.36 -16.65
CA ARG A 24 4.21 11.51 -17.38
C ARG A 24 3.21 10.39 -17.05
N LEU A 25 3.12 10.01 -15.77
CA LEU A 25 2.20 8.96 -15.34
C LEU A 25 0.75 9.36 -15.64
N ARG A 26 -0.01 8.42 -16.17
CA ARG A 26 -1.44 8.60 -16.47
C ARG A 26 -2.26 7.95 -15.37
N LYS A 27 -2.95 8.72 -14.55
CA LYS A 27 -3.75 8.17 -13.45
C LYS A 27 -5.22 8.05 -13.81
N THR A 28 -5.82 6.91 -13.43
CA THR A 28 -7.27 6.70 -13.37
C THR A 28 -7.64 6.41 -11.93
N VAL A 29 -8.65 7.07 -11.38
CA VAL A 29 -9.03 6.93 -9.96
C VAL A 29 -10.54 6.74 -9.89
N THR A 30 -10.96 5.70 -9.18
CA THR A 30 -12.37 5.41 -8.87
C THR A 30 -12.59 5.34 -7.37
N GLY A 31 -13.78 5.75 -6.91
CA GLY A 31 -14.20 5.66 -5.51
C GLY A 31 -13.42 6.52 -4.52
N ILE A 32 -12.66 7.53 -4.98
CA ILE A 32 -11.83 8.37 -4.09
C ILE A 32 -12.64 9.10 -3.02
N ASP A 33 -13.92 9.34 -3.27
CA ASP A 33 -14.84 9.98 -2.33
C ASP A 33 -15.13 9.13 -1.09
N ASN A 34 -14.76 7.84 -1.11
CA ASN A 34 -14.76 6.96 0.05
C ASN A 34 -13.67 7.33 1.07
N VAL A 35 -12.66 8.11 0.68
CA VAL A 35 -11.66 8.64 1.62
C VAL A 35 -12.26 9.84 2.36
N PRO A 36 -12.50 9.74 3.68
CA PRO A 36 -13.22 10.79 4.41
C PRO A 36 -12.42 12.10 4.45
N ASP A 37 -13.11 13.24 4.36
CA ASP A 37 -12.50 14.58 4.50
C ASP A 37 -12.02 14.86 5.92
N ALA A 38 -12.62 14.21 6.91
CA ALA A 38 -12.30 14.31 8.32
C ALA A 38 -12.49 12.95 9.02
N GLY A 39 -11.92 12.83 10.22
CA GLY A 39 -11.95 11.57 10.96
C GLY A 39 -10.83 10.59 10.55
N GLY A 40 -10.62 9.56 11.35
CA GLY A 40 -9.65 8.50 11.06
C GLY A 40 -10.20 7.48 10.07
N ALA A 41 -9.31 6.83 9.33
CA ALA A 41 -9.62 5.62 8.58
C ALA A 41 -8.35 4.81 8.35
N VAL A 42 -8.49 3.48 8.31
CA VAL A 42 -7.43 2.57 7.89
C VAL A 42 -7.53 2.38 6.37
N LEU A 43 -6.47 2.72 5.63
CA LEU A 43 -6.38 2.40 4.20
C LEU A 43 -5.64 1.07 4.06
N ALA A 44 -6.37 0.00 3.74
CA ALA A 44 -5.82 -1.33 3.51
C ALA A 44 -5.50 -1.49 2.02
N MET A 45 -4.21 -1.51 1.68
CA MET A 45 -3.75 -1.38 0.30
C MET A 45 -3.13 -2.68 -0.22
N THR A 46 -3.32 -2.97 -1.51
CA THR A 46 -2.56 -3.99 -2.22
C THR A 46 -1.07 -3.63 -2.30
N HIS A 47 -0.19 -4.64 -2.38
CA HIS A 47 1.25 -4.42 -2.36
C HIS A 47 1.98 -5.18 -3.48
N PHE A 48 1.92 -4.65 -4.69
CA PHE A 48 2.56 -5.20 -5.89
C PHE A 48 3.86 -4.48 -6.27
N GLY A 49 4.05 -3.25 -5.76
CA GLY A 49 5.22 -2.42 -6.02
C GLY A 49 5.66 -1.58 -4.83
N TYR A 50 6.89 -1.12 -4.86
CA TYR A 50 7.46 -0.35 -3.76
C TYR A 50 7.04 1.12 -3.71
N LEU A 51 6.42 1.66 -4.79
CA LEU A 51 6.00 3.06 -4.85
C LEU A 51 4.51 3.27 -4.54
N GLU A 52 3.76 2.22 -4.22
CA GLU A 52 2.31 2.30 -4.00
C GLU A 52 1.92 3.25 -2.88
N PHE A 53 2.72 3.31 -1.80
CA PHE A 53 2.48 4.29 -0.74
C PHE A 53 2.49 5.74 -1.25
N ALA A 54 3.46 6.09 -2.12
CA ALA A 54 3.56 7.42 -2.69
C ALA A 54 2.48 7.70 -3.76
N LEU A 55 2.09 6.65 -4.50
CA LEU A 55 1.03 6.72 -5.49
C LEU A 55 -0.33 6.94 -4.83
N VAL A 56 -0.65 6.20 -3.75
CA VAL A 56 -1.90 6.39 -3.00
C VAL A 56 -1.91 7.75 -2.31
N GLU A 57 -0.78 8.20 -1.74
CA GLU A 57 -0.65 9.55 -1.23
C GLU A 57 -0.90 10.60 -2.33
N TRP A 58 -0.39 10.38 -3.55
CA TRP A 58 -0.65 11.27 -4.69
C TRP A 58 -2.14 11.39 -5.00
N ALA A 59 -2.87 10.27 -5.06
CA ALA A 59 -4.31 10.27 -5.32
C ALA A 59 -5.06 11.03 -4.21
N THR A 60 -4.83 10.66 -2.95
CA THR A 60 -5.47 11.24 -1.76
C THR A 60 -5.12 12.73 -1.59
N TRP A 61 -3.86 13.11 -1.77
CA TRP A 61 -3.44 14.51 -1.70
C TRP A 61 -4.09 15.40 -2.76
N LYS A 62 -4.29 14.87 -3.95
CA LYS A 62 -4.99 15.62 -5.02
C LYS A 62 -6.47 15.76 -4.77
N HIS A 63 -7.09 14.81 -4.07
CA HIS A 63 -8.51 14.83 -3.72
C HIS A 63 -8.79 15.84 -2.59
N ASN A 64 -8.31 15.59 -1.40
CA ASN A 64 -8.70 16.37 -0.22
C ASN A 64 -7.52 16.85 0.66
N ARG A 65 -6.28 16.76 0.17
CA ARG A 65 -5.07 17.21 0.88
C ARG A 65 -4.85 16.51 2.22
N ARG A 66 -5.41 15.34 2.42
CA ARG A 66 -5.15 14.53 3.60
C ARG A 66 -3.81 13.81 3.48
N ARG A 67 -3.20 13.56 4.63
CA ARG A 67 -1.91 12.86 4.75
C ARG A 67 -2.15 11.48 5.30
N ILE A 68 -1.40 10.51 4.79
CA ILE A 68 -1.46 9.11 5.23
C ILE A 68 -0.24 8.82 6.09
N ARG A 69 -0.44 8.24 7.29
CA ARG A 69 0.65 7.72 8.12
C ARG A 69 0.87 6.27 7.76
N PHE A 70 1.92 5.99 7.00
CA PHE A 70 2.23 4.62 6.62
C PHE A 70 2.98 3.89 7.73
N LEU A 71 2.64 2.61 7.91
CA LEU A 71 3.41 1.69 8.72
C LEU A 71 4.61 1.20 7.88
N ALA A 72 5.82 1.42 8.36
CA ALA A 72 7.04 1.00 7.68
C ALA A 72 7.99 0.26 8.64
N LYS A 73 8.72 -0.74 8.11
CA LYS A 73 9.65 -1.54 8.90
C LYS A 73 10.72 -0.66 9.55
N LYS A 74 11.06 -0.94 10.81
CA LYS A 74 12.09 -0.26 11.61
C LYS A 74 13.40 -0.07 10.84
N GLY A 75 13.88 -1.08 10.13
CA GLY A 75 15.10 -0.98 9.34
C GLY A 75 15.08 0.10 8.24
N ALA A 76 13.91 0.61 7.83
CA ALA A 76 13.84 1.80 6.96
C ALA A 76 14.09 3.09 7.74
N PHE A 77 13.69 3.14 9.00
CA PHE A 77 13.93 4.27 9.91
C PHE A 77 15.39 4.35 10.38
N ASP A 78 16.11 3.25 10.35
CA ASP A 78 17.53 3.20 10.75
C ASP A 78 18.46 3.78 9.66
N LYS A 79 17.97 3.91 8.43
CA LYS A 79 18.73 4.55 7.34
C LYS A 79 18.77 6.06 7.53
N PRO A 80 19.96 6.73 7.52
CA PRO A 80 20.08 8.14 7.92
C PRO A 80 19.13 9.09 7.17
N VAL A 81 19.12 9.08 5.85
CA VAL A 81 18.30 9.98 5.02
C VAL A 81 16.84 9.54 5.01
N VAL A 82 16.58 8.26 4.71
CA VAL A 82 15.22 7.72 4.62
C VAL A 82 14.53 7.78 5.97
N GLY A 83 15.22 7.40 7.05
CA GLY A 83 14.66 7.45 8.40
C GLY A 83 14.36 8.88 8.85
N GLY A 84 15.21 9.85 8.52
CA GLY A 84 14.93 11.26 8.76
C GLY A 84 13.67 11.75 8.05
N LEU A 85 13.50 11.35 6.78
CA LEU A 85 12.29 11.65 6.00
C LEU A 85 11.04 10.99 6.60
N LEU A 86 11.10 9.69 6.90
CA LEU A 86 9.98 8.95 7.48
C LEU A 86 9.52 9.54 8.84
N ARG A 87 10.48 9.89 9.70
CA ARG A 87 10.19 10.58 10.98
C ARG A 87 9.59 11.97 10.75
N GLY A 88 10.17 12.74 9.84
CA GLY A 88 9.66 14.08 9.49
C GLY A 88 8.27 14.06 8.87
N MET A 89 7.92 12.98 8.18
CA MET A 89 6.56 12.70 7.68
C MET A 89 5.64 12.06 8.73
N ARG A 90 6.15 11.77 9.93
CA ARG A 90 5.41 11.12 11.02
C ARG A 90 4.85 9.75 10.62
N HIS A 91 5.56 9.02 9.78
CA HIS A 91 5.25 7.62 9.52
C HIS A 91 5.53 6.76 10.76
N ILE A 92 4.87 5.62 10.87
CA ILE A 92 4.88 4.76 12.05
C ILE A 92 5.89 3.64 11.85
N SER A 93 6.89 3.57 12.74
CA SER A 93 7.91 2.53 12.72
C SER A 93 7.37 1.23 13.30
N VAL A 94 7.47 0.14 12.54
CA VAL A 94 7.06 -1.21 12.98
C VAL A 94 8.29 -2.07 13.23
N ASP A 95 8.50 -2.43 14.48
CA ASP A 95 9.42 -3.50 14.85
C ASP A 95 8.67 -4.83 14.76
N MET A 96 9.11 -5.72 13.88
CA MET A 96 8.45 -7.01 13.68
C MET A 96 8.54 -7.93 14.91
N ASN A 97 9.48 -7.66 15.81
CA ASN A 97 9.70 -8.44 17.03
C ASN A 97 9.03 -7.81 18.27
N ALA A 98 8.66 -6.52 18.19
CA ALA A 98 8.06 -5.75 19.29
C ALA A 98 6.92 -4.84 18.78
N GLY A 99 5.93 -5.41 18.11
CA GLY A 99 4.87 -4.69 17.40
C GLY A 99 3.92 -3.85 18.25
N GLY A 100 3.95 -3.96 19.58
CA GLY A 100 3.00 -3.29 20.48
C GLY A 100 3.03 -1.75 20.38
N ASP A 101 4.22 -1.15 20.33
CA ASP A 101 4.36 0.32 20.26
C ASP A 101 3.82 0.89 18.94
N ALA A 102 4.15 0.23 17.83
CA ALA A 102 3.67 0.64 16.51
C ALA A 102 2.14 0.56 16.40
N TYR A 103 1.56 -0.48 16.99
CA TYR A 103 0.12 -0.67 17.04
C TYR A 103 -0.55 0.45 17.85
N THR A 104 -0.05 0.75 19.04
CA THR A 104 -0.54 1.84 19.90
C THR A 104 -0.43 3.21 19.23
N HIS A 105 0.68 3.47 18.54
CA HIS A 105 0.86 4.71 17.77
C HIS A 105 -0.13 4.81 16.63
N ALA A 106 -0.42 3.71 15.92
CA ALA A 106 -1.40 3.68 14.84
C ALA A 106 -2.83 3.95 15.35
N VAL A 107 -3.24 3.30 16.45
CA VAL A 107 -4.54 3.55 17.10
C VAL A 107 -4.66 5.01 17.55
N THR A 108 -3.60 5.56 18.15
CA THR A 108 -3.57 6.97 18.58
C THR A 108 -3.73 7.93 17.40
N ALA A 109 -3.04 7.67 16.26
CA ALA A 109 -3.17 8.48 15.06
C ALA A 109 -4.59 8.40 14.48
N LEU A 110 -5.18 7.21 14.40
CA LEU A 110 -6.55 7.00 13.94
C LEU A 110 -7.58 7.75 14.80
N ARG A 111 -7.47 7.64 16.13
CA ARG A 111 -8.33 8.37 17.09
C ARG A 111 -8.15 9.89 17.01
N ALA A 112 -6.94 10.34 16.65
CA ALA A 112 -6.68 11.76 16.35
C ALA A 112 -7.23 12.23 15.00
N GLY A 113 -7.90 11.36 14.25
CA GLY A 113 -8.51 11.67 12.96
C GLY A 113 -7.54 11.63 11.78
N GLU A 114 -6.38 10.96 11.92
CA GLU A 114 -5.43 10.78 10.81
C GLU A 114 -5.77 9.53 9.96
N LEU A 115 -5.36 9.51 8.71
CA LEU A 115 -5.40 8.31 7.87
C LEU A 115 -4.16 7.44 8.18
N VAL A 116 -4.36 6.15 8.35
CA VAL A 116 -3.26 5.19 8.52
C VAL A 116 -3.26 4.21 7.37
N GLY A 117 -2.17 4.17 6.61
CA GLY A 117 -1.97 3.27 5.48
C GLY A 117 -1.25 1.99 5.91
N VAL A 118 -1.82 0.85 5.57
CA VAL A 118 -1.26 -0.46 5.85
C VAL A 118 -1.22 -1.31 4.59
N PHE A 119 -0.18 -2.14 4.48
CA PHE A 119 -0.08 -3.22 3.50
C PHE A 119 -0.32 -4.55 4.22
N PRO A 120 -1.57 -5.03 4.28
CA PRO A 120 -1.91 -6.19 5.12
C PRO A 120 -1.28 -7.50 4.62
N GLU A 121 -0.81 -7.54 3.36
CA GLU A 121 -0.07 -8.67 2.78
C GLU A 121 1.32 -8.89 3.43
N ALA A 122 1.82 -7.94 4.22
CA ALA A 122 3.12 -7.95 4.89
C ALA A 122 4.35 -8.12 3.97
N GLY A 123 4.17 -8.03 2.67
CA GLY A 123 5.25 -8.11 1.67
C GLY A 123 4.74 -7.88 0.26
N VAL A 124 5.66 -7.52 -0.65
CA VAL A 124 5.33 -7.29 -2.06
C VAL A 124 4.98 -8.62 -2.73
N SER A 125 3.79 -8.70 -3.32
CA SER A 125 3.34 -9.85 -4.11
C SER A 125 3.92 -9.78 -5.52
N SER A 126 4.81 -10.70 -5.85
CA SER A 126 5.39 -10.79 -7.20
C SER A 126 4.53 -11.56 -8.21
N SER A 127 3.46 -12.20 -7.75
CA SER A 127 2.42 -12.80 -8.62
C SER A 127 1.39 -11.78 -9.10
N PHE A 128 1.41 -10.56 -8.53
CA PHE A 128 0.44 -9.49 -8.79
C PHE A 128 -1.02 -9.91 -8.55
N THR A 129 -1.20 -10.81 -7.61
CA THR A 129 -2.49 -11.22 -7.03
C THR A 129 -2.46 -10.95 -5.53
N VAL A 130 -3.61 -10.73 -4.92
CA VAL A 130 -3.72 -10.43 -3.48
C VAL A 130 -3.38 -11.67 -2.67
N ARG A 131 -2.38 -11.55 -1.80
CA ARG A 131 -1.92 -12.61 -0.91
C ARG A 131 -2.86 -12.77 0.28
N GLU A 132 -2.56 -13.75 1.14
CA GLU A 132 -3.18 -13.85 2.45
C GLU A 132 -2.91 -12.59 3.28
N LEU A 133 -3.94 -12.07 3.93
CA LEU A 133 -3.86 -10.84 4.70
C LEU A 133 -3.64 -11.13 6.19
N LYS A 134 -2.84 -10.27 6.82
CA LYS A 134 -2.75 -10.21 8.28
C LYS A 134 -3.91 -9.41 8.86
N THR A 135 -4.40 -9.79 10.02
CA THR A 135 -5.57 -9.19 10.69
C THR A 135 -5.34 -7.76 11.21
N GLY A 136 -4.14 -7.22 11.07
CA GLY A 136 -3.75 -5.93 11.66
C GLY A 136 -4.63 -4.76 11.23
N ALA A 137 -5.07 -4.71 9.97
CA ALA A 137 -5.93 -3.64 9.46
C ALA A 137 -7.30 -3.63 10.15
N ALA A 138 -7.95 -4.79 10.23
CA ALA A 138 -9.25 -4.96 10.89
C ALA A 138 -9.16 -4.68 12.40
N ARG A 139 -8.11 -5.18 13.06
CA ARG A 139 -7.89 -4.92 14.50
C ARG A 139 -7.68 -3.43 14.81
N LEU A 140 -6.89 -2.72 14.01
CA LEU A 140 -6.67 -1.28 14.16
C LEU A 140 -7.98 -0.50 14.01
N ALA A 141 -8.78 -0.86 13.03
CA ALA A 141 -10.07 -0.22 12.77
C ALA A 141 -11.05 -0.44 13.91
N ALA A 142 -11.22 -1.68 14.36
CA ALA A 142 -12.09 -2.05 15.48
C ALA A 142 -11.71 -1.30 16.76
N GLU A 143 -10.42 -1.29 17.13
CA GLU A 143 -9.95 -0.66 18.35
C GLU A 143 -10.03 0.88 18.30
N ALA A 144 -9.77 1.45 17.14
CA ALA A 144 -9.84 2.91 16.97
C ALA A 144 -11.27 3.42 16.74
N GLY A 145 -12.24 2.54 16.43
CA GLY A 145 -13.62 2.91 16.09
C GLY A 145 -13.71 3.66 14.76
N VAL A 146 -12.93 3.25 13.75
CA VAL A 146 -12.86 3.88 12.43
C VAL A 146 -13.06 2.84 11.32
N PRO A 147 -13.49 3.23 10.10
CA PRO A 147 -13.65 2.29 9.01
C PRO A 147 -12.31 1.83 8.43
N VAL A 148 -12.33 0.66 7.78
CA VAL A 148 -11.31 0.21 6.82
C VAL A 148 -11.77 0.59 5.43
N ILE A 149 -10.89 1.20 4.65
CA ILE A 149 -11.10 1.50 3.23
C ILE A 149 -10.17 0.61 2.42
N PRO A 150 -10.70 -0.36 1.64
CA PRO A 150 -9.89 -1.14 0.72
C PRO A 150 -9.34 -0.25 -0.40
N VAL A 151 -8.07 -0.40 -0.73
CA VAL A 151 -7.45 0.37 -1.82
C VAL A 151 -6.67 -0.58 -2.72
N ALA A 152 -7.08 -0.72 -3.97
CA ALA A 152 -6.35 -1.45 -4.99
C ALA A 152 -5.57 -0.48 -5.88
N VAL A 153 -4.33 -0.86 -6.22
CA VAL A 153 -3.46 -0.12 -7.14
C VAL A 153 -2.97 -1.06 -8.23
N TRP A 154 -3.14 -0.67 -9.50
CA TRP A 154 -2.61 -1.41 -10.64
C TRP A 154 -1.71 -0.54 -11.51
N GLY A 155 -0.64 -1.11 -12.04
CA GLY A 155 0.37 -0.40 -12.83
C GLY A 155 1.52 0.19 -12.00
N GLY A 156 1.38 0.35 -10.69
CA GLY A 156 2.43 0.85 -9.79
C GLY A 156 3.69 -0.04 -9.80
N HIS A 157 3.52 -1.35 -9.89
CA HIS A 157 4.60 -2.33 -9.98
C HIS A 157 5.45 -2.20 -11.26
N ARG A 158 4.92 -1.61 -12.32
CA ARG A 158 5.65 -1.29 -13.55
C ARG A 158 6.64 -0.12 -13.39
N LEU A 159 6.64 0.55 -12.23
CA LEU A 159 7.60 1.60 -11.91
C LEU A 159 8.75 1.06 -11.08
N LEU A 160 8.44 0.25 -10.06
CA LEU A 160 9.43 -0.34 -9.17
C LEU A 160 8.79 -1.51 -8.41
N THR A 161 9.28 -2.72 -8.64
CA THR A 161 8.77 -3.92 -7.98
C THR A 161 9.87 -4.87 -7.54
N LYS A 162 9.47 -5.98 -6.97
CA LYS A 162 10.33 -7.07 -6.53
C LYS A 162 10.69 -7.96 -7.72
N ASN A 163 11.93 -8.45 -7.76
CA ASN A 163 12.41 -9.45 -8.72
C ASN A 163 12.46 -9.01 -10.19
N HIS A 164 12.09 -7.78 -10.50
CA HIS A 164 12.22 -7.24 -11.86
C HIS A 164 12.90 -5.86 -11.83
N LYS A 165 13.91 -5.68 -12.67
CA LYS A 165 14.61 -4.40 -12.83
C LYS A 165 13.93 -3.60 -13.95
N VAL A 166 13.05 -2.70 -13.57
CA VAL A 166 12.39 -1.79 -14.51
C VAL A 166 13.37 -0.79 -15.08
N GLY A 167 13.52 -0.74 -16.39
CA GLY A 167 14.36 0.21 -17.09
C GLY A 167 13.90 1.67 -16.90
N PHE A 168 14.82 2.62 -17.02
CA PHE A 168 14.47 4.03 -16.84
C PHE A 168 13.38 4.50 -17.82
N ARG A 169 13.49 4.11 -19.10
CA ARG A 169 12.54 4.50 -20.15
C ARG A 169 11.17 3.83 -20.00
N GLU A 170 11.10 2.63 -19.43
CA GLU A 170 9.86 1.89 -19.24
C GLU A 170 8.89 2.55 -18.26
N ARG A 171 9.39 3.46 -17.43
CA ARG A 171 8.59 4.20 -16.44
C ARG A 171 7.77 5.34 -17.04
N PHE A 172 8.08 5.76 -18.28
CA PHE A 172 7.40 6.89 -18.90
C PHE A 172 6.04 6.49 -19.45
N GLY A 173 5.04 7.33 -19.17
CA GLY A 173 3.68 7.16 -19.67
C GLY A 173 2.93 5.97 -19.06
N VAL A 174 3.47 5.34 -18.02
CA VAL A 174 2.81 4.19 -17.36
C VAL A 174 1.43 4.62 -16.84
N PRO A 175 0.35 3.91 -17.23
CA PRO A 175 -0.93 4.10 -16.59
C PRO A 175 -0.88 3.55 -15.17
N VAL A 176 -1.44 4.29 -14.22
CA VAL A 176 -1.64 3.83 -12.84
C VAL A 176 -3.11 3.99 -12.48
N SER A 177 -3.74 2.88 -12.19
CA SER A 177 -5.16 2.81 -11.85
C SER A 177 -5.34 2.58 -10.36
N PHE A 178 -6.28 3.30 -9.77
CA PHE A 178 -6.62 3.24 -8.34
C PHE A 178 -8.10 2.97 -8.18
N ALA A 179 -8.43 2.07 -7.27
CA ALA A 179 -9.79 1.89 -6.78
C ALA A 179 -9.81 2.04 -5.26
N PHE A 180 -10.68 2.90 -4.76
CA PHE A 180 -10.98 3.06 -3.34
C PHE A 180 -12.35 2.46 -3.09
N GLY A 181 -12.39 1.32 -2.40
CA GLY A 181 -13.61 0.59 -2.11
C GLY A 181 -14.48 1.27 -1.06
N ALA A 182 -15.70 0.79 -0.90
CA ALA A 182 -16.62 1.28 0.13
C ALA A 182 -16.01 1.08 1.53
N PRO A 183 -16.23 2.03 2.46
CA PRO A 183 -15.78 1.90 3.84
C PRO A 183 -16.41 0.67 4.52
N VAL A 184 -15.59 -0.17 5.14
CA VAL A 184 -16.00 -1.33 5.92
C VAL A 184 -15.95 -0.95 7.39
N SER A 185 -17.10 -0.95 8.05
CA SER A 185 -17.19 -0.75 9.50
C SER A 185 -16.73 -2.02 10.21
N VAL A 186 -15.88 -1.87 11.22
CA VAL A 186 -15.39 -2.98 12.03
C VAL A 186 -15.54 -2.63 13.50
N THR A 187 -16.17 -3.51 14.26
CA THR A 187 -16.39 -3.36 15.70
C THR A 187 -15.58 -4.38 16.51
N PRO A 188 -15.38 -4.16 17.82
CA PRO A 188 -14.69 -5.13 18.68
C PRO A 188 -15.44 -6.50 18.81
N GLN A 189 -16.72 -6.57 18.42
CA GLN A 189 -17.54 -7.77 18.46
C GLN A 189 -17.44 -8.63 17.20
N ASP A 190 -16.89 -8.06 16.11
CA ASP A 190 -16.77 -8.77 14.84
C ASP A 190 -15.64 -9.81 14.89
N ASP A 191 -15.82 -10.92 14.17
CA ASP A 191 -14.72 -11.86 13.94
C ASP A 191 -13.71 -11.21 12.99
N VAL A 192 -12.59 -10.83 13.56
CA VAL A 192 -11.48 -10.14 12.86
C VAL A 192 -10.94 -10.99 11.69
N ARG A 193 -11.00 -12.32 11.78
CA ARG A 193 -10.55 -13.21 10.69
C ARG A 193 -11.52 -13.16 9.54
N GLU A 194 -12.81 -13.31 9.82
CA GLU A 194 -13.87 -13.20 8.82
C GLU A 194 -13.83 -11.83 8.09
N VAL A 195 -13.71 -10.74 8.85
CA VAL A 195 -13.53 -9.39 8.28
C VAL A 195 -12.30 -9.32 7.38
N THR A 196 -11.20 -9.95 7.78
CA THR A 196 -9.95 -9.95 7.00
C THR A 196 -10.09 -10.77 5.71
N ASP A 197 -10.76 -11.90 5.74
CA ASP A 197 -11.01 -12.76 4.57
C ASP A 197 -11.94 -12.05 3.57
N ASN A 198 -12.99 -11.40 4.07
CA ASN A 198 -13.88 -10.57 3.25
C ASN A 198 -13.14 -9.37 2.63
N LEU A 199 -12.25 -8.74 3.38
CA LEU A 199 -11.38 -7.66 2.89
C LEU A 199 -10.46 -8.16 1.77
N ARG A 200 -9.87 -9.35 1.92
CA ARG A 200 -9.04 -9.98 0.89
C ARG A 200 -9.83 -10.23 -0.40
N THR A 201 -11.01 -10.80 -0.27
CA THR A 201 -11.92 -11.06 -1.41
C THR A 201 -12.27 -9.75 -2.12
N THR A 202 -12.61 -8.71 -1.36
CA THR A 202 -12.90 -7.37 -1.89
C THR A 202 -11.70 -6.79 -2.63
N LEU A 203 -10.50 -6.82 -2.04
CA LEU A 203 -9.29 -6.32 -2.69
C LEU A 203 -8.97 -7.08 -3.98
N GLN A 204 -9.12 -8.42 -4.00
CA GLN A 204 -8.89 -9.20 -5.21
C GLN A 204 -9.88 -8.83 -6.31
N SER A 205 -11.17 -8.73 -5.99
CA SER A 205 -12.18 -8.28 -6.95
C SER A 205 -11.88 -6.89 -7.53
N MET A 206 -11.43 -5.96 -6.68
CA MET A 206 -11.03 -4.62 -7.12
C MET A 206 -9.80 -4.66 -8.05
N VAL A 207 -8.84 -5.53 -7.76
CA VAL A 207 -7.66 -5.76 -8.63
C VAL A 207 -8.10 -6.32 -9.98
N ASP A 208 -8.97 -7.33 -9.98
CA ASP A 208 -9.49 -7.96 -11.20
C ASP A 208 -10.21 -6.93 -12.09
N ASP A 209 -10.97 -6.01 -11.50
CA ASP A 209 -11.63 -4.91 -12.21
C ASP A 209 -10.62 -3.93 -12.82
N LEU A 210 -9.59 -3.55 -12.06
CA LEU A 210 -8.52 -2.68 -12.56
C LEU A 210 -7.73 -3.35 -13.69
N GLN A 211 -7.45 -4.64 -13.60
CA GLN A 211 -6.77 -5.42 -14.62
C GLN A 211 -7.59 -5.50 -15.90
N ARG A 212 -8.90 -5.76 -15.79
CA ARG A 212 -9.82 -5.87 -16.92
C ARG A 212 -9.94 -4.56 -17.71
N THR A 213 -9.89 -3.42 -17.00
CA THR A 213 -10.05 -2.09 -17.60
C THR A 213 -8.71 -1.40 -17.87
N TYR A 214 -7.59 -2.08 -17.66
CA TYR A 214 -6.27 -1.48 -17.86
C TYR A 214 -6.00 -1.17 -19.32
N PRO A 215 -5.53 0.06 -19.67
CA PRO A 215 -5.47 0.52 -21.06
C PRO A 215 -4.26 0.00 -21.85
N VAL A 216 -3.53 -0.98 -21.32
CA VAL A 216 -2.35 -1.58 -21.96
C VAL A 216 -2.50 -3.10 -21.95
N ALA A 217 -2.43 -3.71 -23.11
CA ALA A 217 -2.41 -5.17 -23.21
C ALA A 217 -1.17 -5.74 -22.52
N GLY A 218 -1.36 -6.82 -21.77
CA GLY A 218 -0.32 -7.44 -20.97
C GLY A 218 0.02 -8.87 -21.37
N GLU A 219 -0.49 -9.35 -22.50
CA GLU A 219 -0.19 -10.69 -22.99
C GLU A 219 1.32 -10.87 -23.21
N GLY A 220 1.88 -11.92 -22.62
CA GLY A 220 3.32 -12.19 -22.66
C GLY A 220 4.18 -11.28 -21.76
N GLU A 221 3.61 -10.27 -21.12
CA GLU A 221 4.35 -9.30 -20.33
C GLU A 221 4.65 -9.80 -18.91
N TRP A 222 5.81 -9.40 -18.38
CA TRP A 222 6.29 -9.77 -17.04
C TRP A 222 5.41 -9.21 -15.89
N TRP A 223 4.71 -8.12 -16.15
CA TRP A 223 3.87 -7.42 -15.18
C TRP A 223 2.42 -7.90 -15.16
N GLN A 224 2.06 -8.82 -16.03
CA GLN A 224 0.72 -9.40 -16.13
C GLN A 224 0.69 -10.79 -15.47
N PRO A 225 -0.31 -11.11 -14.62
CA PRO A 225 -0.49 -12.44 -14.06
C PRO A 225 -0.67 -13.52 -15.13
N VAL A 226 -0.22 -14.75 -14.83
CA VAL A 226 -0.32 -15.90 -15.77
C VAL A 226 -1.76 -16.16 -16.20
N HIS A 227 -2.72 -16.07 -15.28
CA HIS A 227 -4.14 -16.31 -15.61
C HIS A 227 -4.74 -15.28 -16.57
N LEU A 228 -4.04 -14.17 -16.80
CA LEU A 228 -4.39 -13.14 -17.80
C LEU A 228 -3.47 -13.18 -19.02
N GLY A 229 -2.71 -14.26 -19.21
CA GLY A 229 -1.81 -14.44 -20.36
C GLY A 229 -0.43 -13.78 -20.20
N GLY A 230 -0.08 -13.29 -19.02
CA GLY A 230 1.25 -12.74 -18.74
C GLY A 230 2.27 -13.80 -18.29
N THR A 231 3.46 -13.34 -17.91
CA THR A 231 4.56 -14.22 -17.47
C THR A 231 5.01 -13.95 -16.03
N ALA A 232 4.21 -13.25 -15.24
CA ALA A 232 4.47 -13.10 -13.81
C ALA A 232 4.49 -14.48 -13.12
N PRO A 233 5.26 -14.65 -12.02
CA PRO A 233 5.23 -15.89 -11.25
C PRO A 233 3.82 -16.23 -10.78
N THR A 234 3.49 -17.54 -10.71
CA THR A 234 2.25 -17.96 -10.03
C THR A 234 2.31 -17.62 -8.53
N PRO A 235 1.17 -17.57 -7.83
CA PRO A 235 1.16 -17.35 -6.38
C PRO A 235 2.07 -18.34 -5.63
N GLU A 236 2.06 -19.62 -6.02
CA GLU A 236 2.88 -20.67 -5.41
C GLU A 236 4.37 -20.44 -5.65
N GLN A 237 4.74 -20.10 -6.89
CA GLN A 237 6.13 -19.75 -7.25
C GLN A 237 6.62 -18.52 -6.49
N ALA A 238 5.76 -17.51 -6.34
CA ALA A 238 6.08 -16.29 -5.61
C ALA A 238 6.31 -16.56 -4.11
N ILE A 239 5.50 -17.42 -3.50
CA ILE A 239 5.63 -17.85 -2.10
C ILE A 239 6.94 -18.63 -1.92
N ALA A 240 7.19 -19.65 -2.75
CA ALA A 240 8.41 -20.47 -2.68
C ALA A 240 9.68 -19.62 -2.81
N ALA A 241 9.69 -18.64 -3.73
CA ALA A 241 10.82 -17.72 -3.89
C ALA A 241 11.01 -16.79 -2.68
N ASP A 242 9.95 -16.43 -1.98
CA ASP A 242 10.02 -15.62 -0.76
C ASP A 242 10.59 -16.41 0.42
N GLU A 243 10.17 -17.66 0.59
CA GLU A 243 10.67 -18.57 1.62
C GLU A 243 12.14 -18.88 1.41
N GLU A 244 12.57 -19.12 0.18
CA GLU A 244 13.98 -19.35 -0.12
C GLU A 244 14.84 -18.14 0.22
N ARG A 245 14.38 -16.93 -0.12
CA ARG A 245 15.07 -15.68 0.26
C ARG A 245 15.15 -15.48 1.76
N GLN A 246 14.10 -15.82 2.48
CA GLN A 246 14.10 -15.72 3.93
C GLN A 246 15.12 -16.70 4.53
N ARG A 247 15.14 -17.95 4.07
CA ARG A 247 16.13 -18.96 4.50
C ARG A 247 17.58 -18.51 4.26
N ARG A 248 17.87 -17.90 3.09
CA ARG A 248 19.21 -17.36 2.80
C ARG A 248 19.61 -16.25 3.76
N ARG A 249 18.71 -15.29 4.03
CA ARG A 249 18.95 -14.20 4.99
C ARG A 249 19.19 -14.71 6.41
N ASP A 250 18.42 -15.70 6.84
CA ASP A 250 18.56 -16.30 8.17
C ASP A 250 19.89 -17.08 8.30
N ALA A 251 20.39 -17.66 7.19
CA ALA A 251 21.70 -18.31 7.14
C ALA A 251 22.86 -17.31 7.15
N GLU A 252 22.72 -16.16 6.48
CA GLU A 252 23.74 -15.08 6.46
C GLU A 252 23.82 -14.31 7.79
N ALA A 253 22.76 -14.34 8.61
CA ALA A 253 22.69 -13.64 9.90
C ALA A 253 23.23 -14.47 11.10
N ARG A 254 23.59 -15.74 10.87
CA ARG A 254 24.20 -16.66 11.84
C ARG A 254 25.73 -16.67 11.75
#